data_d2f120dbb202f4794865b92dc004885e
#
_entry.id   d2f120dbb202f4794865b92dc004885e
#
_cell.length_a   1.000
_cell.length_b   1.000
_cell.length_c   1.000
_cell.angle_alpha   90.00
_cell.angle_beta   90.00
_cell.angle_gamma   90.00
#
_symmetry.space_group_name_H-M   'P 1'
#
loop_
_entity.id
_entity.type
_entity.pdbx_description
1 polymer ?
#
loop_
_entity_poly.entity_id
_entity_poly.type
_entity_poly.pdbx_seq_one_letter_code
_entity_poly.pdbx_strand_id
1 'polypeptide(L)'
;MKILKKYLIIILIIVIVAVGMTTYILLNKNQEVEEFKTISVNEVTRSVFYAPQYVAIANGYFAEEGLNIELTTGQGADKVMTAVLAGQSDIGFAGPEASIYIYNEGKEDYTEVFAQMTQKDGSFLVSKEKTDNFSWQDLKGKTVIPGRKGGVPYMTFEYVLKKNGLDTKKDLILDDSIKFDLMAGAFAGGDAEYVTLFEPTASMTEAAGKGYIVASVGEASGEIPYTAYFAKKSYIENNPDIIQGFTNAIYKGEKWVKEHTAEEIAEKIESFFADTDMEMLTKAIQSYIDIDAWKDTPVLKEESFNLLQTVMKEAGELEKEADYNKVVNNSFAEKAVKTIK
;
A
#
# COMPACT_ATOMS: atom_id res chain seq x y z
N MET A 1 -60.02 -12.44 53.26
CA MET A 1 -59.98 -12.82 51.81
C MET A 1 -59.54 -11.70 50.87
N LYS A 2 -60.05 -10.46 50.98
CA LYS A 2 -59.64 -9.33 50.12
C LYS A 2 -58.16 -8.89 50.28
N ILE A 3 -57.60 -8.92 51.50
CA ILE A 3 -56.23 -8.48 51.79
C ILE A 3 -55.21 -9.47 51.20
N LEU A 4 -55.46 -10.78 51.32
CA LEU A 4 -54.59 -11.83 50.80
C LEU A 4 -54.47 -11.77 49.23
N LYS A 5 -55.58 -11.44 48.54
CA LYS A 5 -55.58 -11.25 47.07
C LYS A 5 -54.73 -10.01 46.66
N LYS A 6 -54.76 -8.95 47.45
CA LYS A 6 -53.94 -7.74 47.16
C LYS A 6 -52.46 -8.01 47.25
N TYR A 7 -52.03 -8.76 48.27
CA TYR A 7 -50.60 -9.16 48.40
C TYR A 7 -50.14 -10.14 47.32
N LEU A 8 -51.03 -11.06 46.87
CA LEU A 8 -50.74 -11.97 45.76
C LEU A 8 -50.55 -11.22 44.44
N ILE A 9 -51.34 -10.18 44.17
CA ILE A 9 -51.21 -9.35 42.97
C ILE A 9 -49.90 -8.52 43.01
N ILE A 10 -49.52 -8.00 44.15
CA ILE A 10 -48.26 -7.23 44.33
C ILE A 10 -47.04 -8.16 44.11
N ILE A 11 -47.07 -9.36 44.65
CA ILE A 11 -45.98 -10.36 44.45
C ILE A 11 -45.89 -10.75 42.99
N LEU A 12 -47.03 -10.92 42.30
CA LEU A 12 -47.03 -11.27 40.87
C LEU A 12 -46.44 -10.15 40.02
N ILE A 13 -46.73 -8.89 40.33
CA ILE A 13 -46.16 -7.75 39.61
C ILE A 13 -44.64 -7.66 39.82
N ILE A 14 -44.15 -7.88 41.07
CA ILE A 14 -42.73 -7.88 41.40
C ILE A 14 -42.01 -8.99 40.65
N VAL A 15 -42.59 -10.19 40.55
CA VAL A 15 -42.01 -11.30 39.80
C VAL A 15 -41.96 -11.01 38.30
N ILE A 16 -43.01 -10.41 37.70
CA ILE A 16 -43.03 -10.04 36.29
C ILE A 16 -41.97 -8.97 36.00
N VAL A 17 -41.82 -7.95 36.86
CA VAL A 17 -40.80 -6.91 36.72
C VAL A 17 -39.38 -7.50 36.88
N ALA A 18 -39.17 -8.42 37.83
CA ALA A 18 -37.89 -9.08 38.02
C ALA A 18 -37.52 -9.97 36.81
N VAL A 19 -38.47 -10.74 36.27
CA VAL A 19 -38.28 -11.54 35.04
C VAL A 19 -38.03 -10.64 33.83
N GLY A 20 -38.78 -9.55 33.69
CA GLY A 20 -38.57 -8.55 32.63
C GLY A 20 -37.19 -7.89 32.69
N MET A 21 -36.73 -7.57 33.91
CA MET A 21 -35.42 -6.96 34.14
C MET A 21 -34.28 -7.96 33.88
N THR A 22 -34.42 -9.22 34.28
CA THR A 22 -33.44 -10.27 33.98
C THR A 22 -33.38 -10.59 32.49
N THR A 23 -34.52 -10.63 31.80
CA THR A 23 -34.55 -10.84 30.35
C THR A 23 -33.92 -9.63 29.61
N TYR A 24 -34.21 -8.41 30.05
CA TYR A 24 -33.60 -7.18 29.49
C TYR A 24 -32.07 -7.16 29.70
N ILE A 25 -31.58 -7.53 30.89
CA ILE A 25 -30.14 -7.64 31.18
C ILE A 25 -29.48 -8.75 30.37
N LEU A 26 -30.15 -9.90 30.19
CA LEU A 26 -29.64 -11.01 29.40
C LEU A 26 -29.63 -10.70 27.90
N LEU A 27 -30.61 -9.96 27.39
CA LEU A 27 -30.67 -9.50 26.00
C LEU A 27 -29.63 -8.41 25.72
N ASN A 28 -29.41 -7.48 26.67
CA ASN A 28 -28.36 -6.45 26.52
C ASN A 28 -26.94 -6.97 26.82
N LYS A 29 -26.78 -8.05 27.58
CA LYS A 29 -25.46 -8.65 27.83
C LYS A 29 -24.87 -9.34 26.58
N ASN A 30 -25.70 -9.62 25.55
CA ASN A 30 -25.25 -10.15 24.26
C ASN A 30 -24.99 -9.08 23.20
N GLN A 31 -25.12 -7.80 23.52
CA GLN A 31 -24.53 -6.71 22.75
C GLN A 31 -23.17 -6.35 23.42
N GLU A 32 -22.21 -7.24 23.41
CA GLU A 32 -20.82 -6.82 23.40
C GLU A 32 -20.69 -5.96 22.13
N VAL A 33 -20.61 -4.65 22.32
CA VAL A 33 -20.12 -3.76 21.27
C VAL A 33 -18.71 -4.29 21.01
N GLU A 34 -18.51 -5.00 19.89
CA GLU A 34 -17.17 -5.39 19.45
C GLU A 34 -16.38 -4.08 19.35
N GLU A 35 -15.52 -3.83 20.32
CA GLU A 35 -14.65 -2.67 20.35
C GLU A 35 -13.57 -2.91 19.32
N PHE A 36 -13.75 -2.34 18.12
CA PHE A 36 -12.76 -2.43 17.05
C PHE A 36 -11.43 -1.86 17.53
N LYS A 37 -10.36 -2.61 17.33
CA LYS A 37 -9.01 -2.09 17.56
C LYS A 37 -8.65 -1.13 16.44
N THR A 38 -8.41 0.11 16.80
CA THR A 38 -7.95 1.12 15.83
C THR A 38 -6.46 0.94 15.56
N ILE A 39 -6.12 0.81 14.27
CA ILE A 39 -4.77 0.62 13.76
C ILE A 39 -4.41 1.80 12.88
N SER A 40 -3.34 2.49 13.24
CA SER A 40 -2.79 3.58 12.46
C SER A 40 -1.88 3.06 11.34
N VAL A 41 -2.28 3.30 10.09
CA VAL A 41 -1.54 2.90 8.88
C VAL A 41 -1.02 4.14 8.17
N ASN A 42 0.26 4.16 7.82
CA ASN A 42 0.87 5.25 7.08
C ASN A 42 1.30 4.74 5.69
N GLU A 43 0.68 5.27 4.64
CA GLU A 43 1.01 4.97 3.25
C GLU A 43 1.91 6.05 2.63
N VAL A 44 2.68 5.69 1.60
CA VAL A 44 3.60 6.64 0.92
C VAL A 44 2.83 7.80 0.30
N THR A 45 1.76 7.53 -0.41
CA THR A 45 0.92 8.50 -1.12
C THR A 45 -0.48 7.95 -1.34
N ARG A 46 -1.44 8.84 -1.62
CA ARG A 46 -2.76 8.41 -2.11
C ARG A 46 -2.63 8.06 -3.59
N SER A 47 -2.78 6.78 -3.95
CA SER A 47 -2.65 6.30 -5.33
C SER A 47 -3.53 5.10 -5.60
N VAL A 48 -4.13 5.02 -6.78
CA VAL A 48 -4.88 3.83 -7.24
C VAL A 48 -3.98 2.60 -7.34
N PHE A 49 -2.68 2.77 -7.30
CA PHE A 49 -1.69 1.69 -7.16
C PHE A 49 -1.92 0.83 -5.90
N TYR A 50 -2.62 1.39 -4.91
CA TYR A 50 -2.97 0.71 -3.65
C TYR A 50 -4.43 0.27 -3.61
N ALA A 51 -5.08 0.10 -4.77
CA ALA A 51 -6.49 -0.28 -4.88
C ALA A 51 -6.90 -1.47 -3.98
N PRO A 52 -6.13 -2.58 -3.85
CA PRO A 52 -6.50 -3.67 -2.95
C PRO A 52 -6.69 -3.24 -1.49
N GLN A 53 -5.89 -2.28 -0.98
CA GLN A 53 -6.05 -1.72 0.37
C GLN A 53 -7.36 -0.95 0.51
N TYR A 54 -7.68 -0.08 -0.45
CA TYR A 54 -8.90 0.71 -0.40
C TYR A 54 -10.14 -0.15 -0.56
N VAL A 55 -10.08 -1.18 -1.41
CA VAL A 55 -11.11 -2.21 -1.53
C VAL A 55 -11.30 -2.94 -0.21
N ALA A 56 -10.22 -3.33 0.46
CA ALA A 56 -10.32 -4.00 1.76
C ALA A 56 -11.01 -3.13 2.81
N ILE A 57 -10.75 -1.81 2.81
CA ILE A 57 -11.42 -0.85 3.68
C ILE A 57 -12.90 -0.70 3.28
N ALA A 58 -13.17 -0.45 1.99
CA ALA A 58 -14.52 -0.18 1.49
C ALA A 58 -15.46 -1.39 1.60
N ASN A 59 -14.93 -2.61 1.47
CA ASN A 59 -15.70 -3.85 1.65
C ASN A 59 -15.85 -4.26 3.12
N GLY A 60 -15.21 -3.55 4.06
CA GLY A 60 -15.29 -3.86 5.48
C GLY A 60 -14.46 -5.08 5.91
N TYR A 61 -13.51 -5.55 5.09
CA TYR A 61 -12.70 -6.73 5.42
C TYR A 61 -11.86 -6.56 6.68
N PHE A 62 -11.43 -5.33 7.00
CA PHE A 62 -10.79 -5.04 8.27
C PHE A 62 -11.78 -5.11 9.44
N ALA A 63 -13.02 -4.64 9.25
CA ALA A 63 -14.05 -4.73 10.26
C ALA A 63 -14.44 -6.18 10.57
N GLU A 64 -14.45 -7.08 9.58
CA GLU A 64 -14.64 -8.52 9.78
C GLU A 64 -13.58 -9.14 10.69
N GLU A 65 -12.38 -8.54 10.74
CA GLU A 65 -11.27 -8.96 11.60
C GLU A 65 -11.21 -8.15 12.93
N GLY A 66 -12.24 -7.36 13.25
CA GLY A 66 -12.30 -6.53 14.45
C GLY A 66 -11.35 -5.33 14.42
N LEU A 67 -10.95 -4.86 13.24
CA LEU A 67 -10.02 -3.75 13.05
C LEU A 67 -10.70 -2.52 12.43
N ASN A 68 -10.34 -1.33 12.93
CA ASN A 68 -10.65 -0.05 12.33
C ASN A 68 -9.35 0.59 11.84
N ILE A 69 -9.29 1.03 10.59
CA ILE A 69 -8.08 1.56 9.97
C ILE A 69 -8.11 3.09 9.95
N GLU A 70 -7.14 3.71 10.60
CA GLU A 70 -6.83 5.14 10.47
C GLU A 70 -5.68 5.31 9.47
N LEU A 71 -6.03 5.72 8.24
CA LEU A 71 -5.09 5.83 7.14
C LEU A 71 -4.54 7.25 7.01
N THR A 72 -3.22 7.38 7.07
CA THR A 72 -2.48 8.64 6.88
C THR A 72 -1.49 8.52 5.74
N THR A 73 -1.09 9.67 5.16
CA THR A 73 -0.18 9.74 4.01
C THR A 73 1.13 10.42 4.41
N GLY A 74 2.24 9.69 4.32
CA GLY A 74 3.59 10.15 4.70
C GLY A 74 4.30 11.00 3.64
N GLN A 75 3.92 10.86 2.36
CA GLN A 75 4.56 11.50 1.22
C GLN A 75 6.06 11.15 1.06
N GLY A 76 6.36 9.86 1.16
CA GLY A 76 7.69 9.29 0.99
C GLY A 76 7.96 8.13 1.92
N ALA A 77 8.66 7.08 1.45
CA ALA A 77 8.96 5.87 2.21
C ALA A 77 9.79 6.16 3.48
N ASP A 78 10.69 7.13 3.40
CA ASP A 78 11.50 7.61 4.52
C ASP A 78 10.66 8.22 5.65
N LYS A 79 9.61 8.98 5.30
CA LYS A 79 8.69 9.56 6.29
C LYS A 79 7.76 8.51 6.88
N VAL A 80 7.28 7.56 6.07
CA VAL A 80 6.50 6.41 6.54
C VAL A 80 7.32 5.61 7.56
N MET A 81 8.56 5.25 7.22
CA MET A 81 9.45 4.54 8.13
C MET A 81 9.72 5.32 9.41
N THR A 82 9.96 6.64 9.31
CA THR A 82 10.16 7.50 10.48
C THR A 82 8.95 7.49 11.40
N ALA A 83 7.72 7.57 10.86
CA ALA A 83 6.49 7.52 11.65
C ALA A 83 6.33 6.18 12.40
N VAL A 84 6.63 5.06 11.74
CA VAL A 84 6.57 3.72 12.36
C VAL A 84 7.62 3.59 13.48
N LEU A 85 8.86 3.97 13.22
CA LEU A 85 9.93 3.90 14.24
C LEU A 85 9.67 4.79 15.44
N ALA A 86 9.05 5.95 15.22
CA ALA A 86 8.66 6.89 16.27
C ALA A 86 7.38 6.44 17.03
N GLY A 87 6.69 5.39 16.60
CA GLY A 87 5.43 4.93 17.18
C GLY A 87 4.24 5.87 16.91
N GLN A 88 4.34 6.70 15.87
CA GLN A 88 3.25 7.56 15.40
C GLN A 88 2.29 6.79 14.46
N SER A 89 2.76 5.68 13.91
CA SER A 89 1.96 4.74 13.14
C SER A 89 2.34 3.31 13.55
N ASP A 90 1.35 2.43 13.60
CA ASP A 90 1.53 1.02 13.95
C ASP A 90 2.11 0.24 12.78
N ILE A 91 1.59 0.51 11.57
CA ILE A 91 1.94 -0.17 10.33
C ILE A 91 2.36 0.87 9.29
N GLY A 92 3.48 0.60 8.62
CA GLY A 92 3.94 1.33 7.44
C GLY A 92 3.60 0.57 6.16
N PHE A 93 3.25 1.31 5.12
CA PHE A 93 3.00 0.79 3.79
C PHE A 93 3.85 1.54 2.77
N ALA A 94 4.99 0.95 2.43
CA ALA A 94 6.01 1.54 1.56
C ALA A 94 6.87 0.45 0.91
N GLY A 95 7.91 0.84 0.23
CA GLY A 95 8.87 -0.10 -0.34
C GLY A 95 9.62 -0.88 0.73
N PRO A 96 9.83 -2.19 0.54
CA PRO A 96 10.53 -3.04 1.52
C PRO A 96 12.02 -2.71 1.69
N GLU A 97 12.61 -1.90 0.77
CA GLU A 97 13.97 -1.36 0.93
C GLU A 97 14.13 -0.56 2.23
N ALA A 98 13.07 0.11 2.67
CA ALA A 98 13.10 0.87 3.92
C ALA A 98 13.39 -0.03 5.12
N SER A 99 12.81 -1.26 5.16
CA SER A 99 13.11 -2.23 6.21
C SER A 99 14.53 -2.81 6.09
N ILE A 100 15.04 -2.97 4.86
CA ILE A 100 16.42 -3.40 4.61
C ILE A 100 17.41 -2.37 5.18
N TYR A 101 17.19 -1.08 4.94
CA TYR A 101 18.03 -0.01 5.49
C TYR A 101 18.05 -0.04 7.03
N ILE A 102 16.89 -0.11 7.66
CA ILE A 102 16.78 -0.11 9.13
C ILE A 102 17.42 -1.35 9.75
N TYR A 103 17.25 -2.52 9.13
CA TYR A 103 17.92 -3.74 9.58
C TYR A 103 19.46 -3.59 9.54
N ASN A 104 19.98 -3.00 8.47
CA ASN A 104 21.43 -2.79 8.30
C ASN A 104 22.02 -1.71 9.23
N GLU A 105 21.18 -0.83 9.81
CA GLU A 105 21.59 0.07 10.90
C GLU A 105 21.91 -0.67 12.21
N GLY A 106 21.57 -1.97 12.32
CA GLY A 106 21.88 -2.80 13.47
C GLY A 106 21.02 -2.54 14.71
N LYS A 107 19.86 -1.93 14.54
CA LYS A 107 18.90 -1.73 15.65
C LYS A 107 18.27 -3.07 16.04
N GLU A 108 18.05 -3.29 17.35
CA GLU A 108 17.41 -4.51 17.85
C GLU A 108 15.93 -4.58 17.47
N ASP A 109 15.21 -3.45 17.55
CA ASP A 109 13.79 -3.31 17.19
C ASP A 109 13.66 -2.69 15.79
N TYR A 110 14.14 -3.41 14.79
CA TYR A 110 13.97 -3.07 13.37
C TYR A 110 12.56 -3.40 12.89
N THR A 111 12.25 -3.07 11.63
CA THR A 111 10.96 -3.40 11.03
C THR A 111 11.01 -4.70 10.25
N GLU A 112 9.98 -5.54 10.38
CA GLU A 112 9.77 -6.73 9.57
C GLU A 112 8.63 -6.50 8.57
N VAL A 113 8.84 -6.95 7.33
CA VAL A 113 7.81 -7.00 6.29
C VAL A 113 6.97 -8.24 6.50
N PHE A 114 5.64 -8.08 6.59
CA PHE A 114 4.74 -9.21 6.86
C PHE A 114 3.71 -9.47 5.76
N ALA A 115 3.53 -8.54 4.81
CA ALA A 115 2.66 -8.72 3.64
C ALA A 115 3.13 -7.85 2.48
N GLN A 116 3.14 -8.38 1.26
CA GLN A 116 3.44 -7.65 0.02
C GLN A 116 2.16 -7.42 -0.76
N MET A 117 1.96 -6.21 -1.33
CA MET A 117 0.80 -5.91 -2.15
C MET A 117 1.14 -5.76 -3.63
N THR A 118 2.21 -5.05 -3.98
CA THR A 118 2.54 -4.77 -5.37
C THR A 118 3.83 -5.47 -5.78
N GLN A 119 3.87 -5.96 -7.03
CA GLN A 119 4.95 -6.80 -7.54
C GLN A 119 5.73 -6.19 -8.71
N LYS A 120 5.32 -4.99 -9.16
CA LYS A 120 6.00 -4.23 -10.22
C LYS A 120 6.05 -2.77 -9.85
N ASP A 121 6.92 -2.02 -10.50
CA ASP A 121 6.94 -0.56 -10.40
C ASP A 121 5.60 0.00 -10.89
N GLY A 122 4.99 0.89 -10.12
CA GLY A 122 3.70 1.50 -10.46
C GLY A 122 3.84 2.82 -11.23
N SER A 123 5.05 3.23 -11.60
CA SER A 123 5.25 4.49 -12.30
C SER A 123 5.24 4.32 -13.83
N PHE A 124 4.77 5.39 -14.46
CA PHE A 124 4.76 5.57 -15.91
C PHE A 124 5.71 6.68 -16.28
N LEU A 125 6.48 6.50 -17.33
CA LEU A 125 7.33 7.53 -17.90
C LEU A 125 6.45 8.46 -18.75
N VAL A 126 6.45 9.73 -18.38
CA VAL A 126 5.71 10.80 -19.09
C VAL A 126 6.71 11.70 -19.79
N SER A 127 6.50 11.93 -21.08
CA SER A 127 7.30 12.81 -21.94
C SER A 127 6.60 14.14 -22.17
N LYS A 128 7.37 15.23 -22.33
CA LYS A 128 6.83 16.52 -22.81
C LYS A 128 6.33 16.45 -24.25
N GLU A 129 6.96 15.62 -25.07
CA GLU A 129 6.66 15.48 -26.47
C GLU A 129 5.92 14.16 -26.74
N LYS A 130 4.93 14.21 -27.62
CA LYS A 130 4.22 13.00 -28.06
C LYS A 130 5.13 12.19 -28.96
N THR A 131 5.20 10.87 -28.70
CA THR A 131 5.85 9.90 -29.57
C THR A 131 5.00 8.63 -29.67
N ASP A 132 4.91 8.07 -30.90
CA ASP A 132 4.21 6.80 -31.14
C ASP A 132 5.17 5.59 -31.05
N ASN A 133 6.49 5.83 -30.98
CA ASN A 133 7.52 4.79 -31.00
C ASN A 133 8.63 5.14 -30.00
N PHE A 134 8.30 5.15 -28.70
CA PHE A 134 9.27 5.39 -27.64
C PHE A 134 10.31 4.26 -27.56
N SER A 135 11.57 4.65 -27.41
CA SER A 135 12.67 3.76 -27.05
C SER A 135 13.40 4.33 -25.83
N TRP A 136 13.85 3.47 -24.92
CA TRP A 136 14.67 3.91 -23.77
C TRP A 136 15.93 4.68 -24.21
N GLN A 137 16.44 4.45 -25.43
CA GLN A 137 17.56 5.20 -26.00
C GLN A 137 17.25 6.68 -26.28
N ASP A 138 15.96 7.06 -26.38
CA ASP A 138 15.52 8.44 -26.58
C ASP A 138 15.81 9.34 -25.37
N LEU A 139 16.09 8.71 -24.23
CA LEU A 139 16.48 9.44 -23.01
C LEU A 139 17.92 9.96 -23.02
N LYS A 140 18.75 9.62 -24.06
CA LYS A 140 20.11 10.13 -24.15
C LYS A 140 20.13 11.65 -24.31
N GLY A 141 20.90 12.32 -23.45
CA GLY A 141 21.03 13.77 -23.39
C GLY A 141 19.85 14.49 -22.75
N LYS A 142 18.87 13.73 -22.19
CA LYS A 142 17.64 14.28 -21.62
C LYS A 142 17.73 14.44 -20.11
N THR A 143 16.92 15.34 -19.57
CA THR A 143 16.68 15.48 -18.14
C THR A 143 15.40 14.75 -17.75
N VAL A 144 15.50 13.86 -16.77
CA VAL A 144 14.38 13.07 -16.24
C VAL A 144 14.25 13.35 -14.74
N ILE A 145 13.02 13.53 -14.26
CA ILE A 145 12.69 13.56 -12.83
C ILE A 145 12.24 12.16 -12.42
N PRO A 146 13.11 11.34 -11.78
CA PRO A 146 12.84 9.90 -11.54
C PRO A 146 12.33 9.60 -10.11
N GLY A 147 12.16 10.63 -9.28
CA GLY A 147 11.92 10.50 -7.86
C GLY A 147 13.19 10.62 -7.00
N ARG A 148 13.07 10.34 -5.70
CA ARG A 148 14.14 10.50 -4.72
C ARG A 148 15.17 9.35 -4.82
N LYS A 149 16.43 9.71 -4.89
CA LYS A 149 17.54 8.75 -4.82
C LYS A 149 17.45 7.88 -3.55
N GLY A 150 17.75 6.59 -3.69
CA GLY A 150 17.64 5.60 -2.62
C GLY A 150 16.22 5.09 -2.33
N GLY A 151 15.20 5.61 -3.02
CA GLY A 151 13.85 5.02 -3.02
C GLY A 151 13.67 4.00 -4.15
N VAL A 152 12.78 3.02 -3.95
CA VAL A 152 12.50 1.98 -4.98
C VAL A 152 12.19 2.58 -6.35
N PRO A 153 11.36 3.67 -6.47
CA PRO A 153 11.09 4.27 -7.79
C PRO A 153 12.34 4.65 -8.56
N TYR A 154 13.23 5.38 -7.89
CA TYR A 154 14.50 5.84 -8.50
C TYR A 154 15.38 4.65 -8.88
N MET A 155 15.59 3.71 -7.95
CA MET A 155 16.48 2.57 -8.16
C MET A 155 15.96 1.62 -9.24
N THR A 156 14.64 1.40 -9.30
CA THR A 156 14.02 0.59 -10.36
C THR A 156 14.15 1.28 -11.73
N PHE A 157 13.95 2.58 -11.78
CA PHE A 157 14.15 3.34 -13.02
C PHE A 157 15.60 3.25 -13.50
N GLU A 158 16.59 3.46 -12.61
CA GLU A 158 18.00 3.25 -12.95
C GLU A 158 18.29 1.83 -13.46
N TYR A 159 17.70 0.82 -12.81
CA TYR A 159 17.82 -0.57 -13.24
C TYR A 159 17.29 -0.76 -14.67
N VAL A 160 16.11 -0.21 -14.98
CA VAL A 160 15.54 -0.25 -16.34
C VAL A 160 16.46 0.44 -17.36
N LEU A 161 17.01 1.61 -17.02
CA LEU A 161 17.95 2.32 -17.89
C LEU A 161 19.20 1.49 -18.17
N LYS A 162 19.82 0.93 -17.14
CA LYS A 162 21.03 0.07 -17.27
C LYS A 162 20.74 -1.19 -18.07
N LYS A 163 19.59 -1.85 -17.82
CA LYS A 163 19.13 -3.03 -18.59
C LYS A 163 18.96 -2.71 -20.08
N ASN A 164 18.63 -1.47 -20.41
CA ASN A 164 18.54 -0.98 -21.79
C ASN A 164 19.86 -0.37 -22.32
N GLY A 165 20.98 -0.57 -21.62
CA GLY A 165 22.31 -0.18 -22.08
C GLY A 165 22.64 1.32 -21.93
N LEU A 166 21.94 2.03 -21.04
CA LEU A 166 22.21 3.43 -20.72
C LEU A 166 23.10 3.53 -19.47
N ASP A 167 24.12 4.38 -19.55
CA ASP A 167 24.94 4.80 -18.40
C ASP A 167 24.24 5.99 -17.70
N THR A 168 23.61 5.73 -16.56
CA THR A 168 22.82 6.73 -15.81
C THR A 168 23.65 7.93 -15.30
N LYS A 169 24.99 7.84 -15.36
CA LYS A 169 25.90 8.93 -14.95
C LYS A 169 26.40 9.76 -16.13
N LYS A 170 26.25 9.29 -17.37
CA LYS A 170 26.83 9.93 -18.55
C LYS A 170 25.81 10.23 -19.65
N ASP A 171 24.82 9.33 -19.83
CA ASP A 171 23.95 9.38 -20.99
C ASP A 171 22.77 10.32 -20.80
N LEU A 172 22.39 10.66 -19.54
CA LEU A 172 21.23 11.50 -19.23
C LEU A 172 21.41 12.19 -17.87
N ILE A 173 20.53 13.13 -17.55
CA ILE A 173 20.49 13.82 -16.26
C ILE A 173 19.30 13.28 -15.46
N LEU A 174 19.57 12.69 -14.30
CA LEU A 174 18.54 12.30 -13.32
C LEU A 174 18.44 13.40 -12.25
N ASP A 175 17.38 14.20 -12.28
CA ASP A 175 17.11 15.24 -11.28
C ASP A 175 16.33 14.66 -10.09
N ASP A 176 17.07 14.22 -9.09
CA ASP A 176 16.55 13.65 -7.84
C ASP A 176 16.27 14.70 -6.75
N SER A 177 16.42 15.98 -7.06
CA SER A 177 16.22 17.10 -6.12
C SER A 177 14.76 17.41 -5.85
N ILE A 178 13.86 16.96 -6.71
CA ILE A 178 12.41 17.24 -6.65
C ILE A 178 11.72 16.28 -5.69
N LYS A 179 10.98 16.82 -4.73
CA LYS A 179 10.16 16.03 -3.82
C LYS A 179 9.04 15.31 -4.54
N PHE A 180 8.68 14.12 -4.06
CA PHE A 180 7.70 13.22 -4.68
C PHE A 180 6.36 13.92 -5.02
N ASP A 181 5.81 14.65 -4.09
CA ASP A 181 4.56 15.40 -4.22
C ASP A 181 4.62 16.60 -5.18
N LEU A 182 5.82 17.04 -5.57
CA LEU A 182 6.03 18.19 -6.46
C LEU A 182 6.42 17.79 -7.89
N MET A 183 6.68 16.50 -8.17
CA MET A 183 7.24 16.04 -9.44
C MET A 183 6.39 16.41 -10.65
N ALA A 184 5.08 16.20 -10.62
CA ALA A 184 4.18 16.54 -11.72
C ALA A 184 4.16 18.06 -12.00
N GLY A 185 4.11 18.88 -10.95
CA GLY A 185 4.15 20.34 -11.08
C GLY A 185 5.48 20.84 -11.61
N ALA A 186 6.59 20.32 -11.11
CA ALA A 186 7.94 20.66 -11.58
C ALA A 186 8.15 20.25 -13.04
N PHE A 187 7.67 19.09 -13.44
CA PHE A 187 7.68 18.66 -14.83
C PHE A 187 6.83 19.59 -15.69
N ALA A 188 5.58 19.86 -15.32
CA ALA A 188 4.66 20.67 -16.12
C ALA A 188 5.18 22.10 -16.37
N GLY A 189 5.85 22.70 -15.38
CA GLY A 189 6.33 24.09 -15.43
C GLY A 189 7.84 24.27 -15.67
N GLY A 190 8.63 23.18 -15.61
CA GLY A 190 10.09 23.22 -15.72
C GLY A 190 10.62 22.75 -17.08
N ASP A 191 11.94 22.53 -17.14
CA ASP A 191 12.67 22.20 -18.35
C ASP A 191 12.95 20.70 -18.52
N ALA A 192 12.64 19.85 -17.51
CA ALA A 192 12.79 18.41 -17.61
C ALA A 192 11.92 17.85 -18.74
N GLU A 193 12.49 17.02 -19.61
CA GLU A 193 11.79 16.45 -20.75
C GLU A 193 10.95 15.23 -20.39
N TYR A 194 11.32 14.55 -19.29
CA TYR A 194 10.63 13.36 -18.82
C TYR A 194 10.45 13.36 -17.30
N VAL A 195 9.44 12.65 -16.84
CA VAL A 195 9.18 12.41 -15.42
C VAL A 195 8.57 11.01 -15.23
N THR A 196 8.84 10.36 -14.12
CA THR A 196 8.10 9.16 -13.71
C THR A 196 6.96 9.54 -12.77
N LEU A 197 5.73 9.20 -13.10
CA LEU A 197 4.53 9.51 -12.32
C LEU A 197 3.70 8.26 -12.08
N PHE A 198 3.04 8.20 -10.93
CA PHE A 198 2.06 7.17 -10.60
C PHE A 198 0.66 7.59 -11.05
N GLU A 199 -0.24 6.62 -11.25
CA GLU A 199 -1.64 6.90 -11.46
C GLU A 199 -2.35 7.31 -10.15
N PRO A 200 -3.32 8.23 -10.19
CA PRO A 200 -3.91 8.85 -11.38
C PRO A 200 -3.14 10.07 -11.92
N THR A 201 -2.04 10.48 -11.27
CA THR A 201 -1.29 11.70 -11.62
C THR A 201 -0.71 11.67 -13.03
N ALA A 202 -0.27 10.49 -13.51
CA ALA A 202 0.24 10.32 -14.88
C ALA A 202 -0.86 10.64 -15.91
N SER A 203 -2.02 9.99 -15.80
CA SER A 203 -3.17 10.24 -16.68
C SER A 203 -3.73 11.66 -16.55
N MET A 204 -3.77 12.24 -15.35
CA MET A 204 -4.17 13.64 -15.14
C MET A 204 -3.22 14.61 -15.84
N THR A 205 -1.91 14.33 -15.82
CA THR A 205 -0.90 15.14 -16.51
C THR A 205 -1.09 15.10 -18.02
N GLU A 206 -1.40 13.91 -18.57
CA GLU A 206 -1.72 13.71 -19.98
C GLU A 206 -3.04 14.41 -20.37
N ALA A 207 -4.10 14.23 -19.60
CA ALA A 207 -5.40 14.86 -19.84
C ALA A 207 -5.32 16.41 -19.80
N ALA A 208 -4.44 16.96 -18.95
CA ALA A 208 -4.16 18.38 -18.90
C ALA A 208 -3.30 18.89 -20.08
N GLY A 209 -2.87 18.02 -21.00
CA GLY A 209 -2.01 18.36 -22.14
C GLY A 209 -0.60 18.82 -21.72
N LYS A 210 -0.13 18.36 -20.55
CA LYS A 210 1.18 18.74 -20.00
C LYS A 210 2.27 17.69 -20.27
N GLY A 211 1.88 16.52 -20.77
CA GLY A 211 2.79 15.44 -21.14
C GLY A 211 2.04 14.28 -21.77
N TYR A 212 2.75 13.24 -22.13
CA TYR A 212 2.25 12.03 -22.77
C TYR A 212 2.86 10.82 -22.10
N ILE A 213 2.05 9.86 -21.69
CA ILE A 213 2.54 8.56 -21.16
C ILE A 213 3.17 7.81 -22.33
N VAL A 214 4.45 7.45 -22.20
CA VAL A 214 5.24 6.81 -23.27
C VAL A 214 5.71 5.38 -22.93
N ALA A 215 5.81 5.05 -21.62
CA ALA A 215 6.21 3.72 -21.20
C ALA A 215 5.75 3.43 -19.76
N SER A 216 5.60 2.13 -19.43
CA SER A 216 5.50 1.67 -18.04
C SER A 216 6.89 1.25 -17.55
N VAL A 217 7.30 1.80 -16.42
CA VAL A 217 8.54 1.39 -15.75
C VAL A 217 8.40 -0.03 -15.21
N GLY A 218 7.21 -0.38 -14.69
CA GLY A 218 6.92 -1.71 -14.15
C GLY A 218 6.92 -2.82 -15.19
N GLU A 219 6.45 -2.55 -16.41
CA GLU A 219 6.55 -3.51 -17.52
C GLU A 219 8.02 -3.73 -17.92
N ALA A 220 8.81 -2.66 -17.97
CA ALA A 220 10.22 -2.72 -18.35
C ALA A 220 11.11 -3.38 -17.30
N SER A 221 10.83 -3.14 -16.00
CA SER A 221 11.60 -3.71 -14.88
C SER A 221 11.33 -5.21 -14.71
N GLY A 222 10.08 -5.63 -14.92
CA GLY A 222 9.60 -6.94 -14.52
C GLY A 222 9.19 -6.99 -13.04
N GLU A 223 9.09 -8.21 -12.49
CA GLU A 223 8.67 -8.41 -11.10
C GLU A 223 9.76 -7.96 -10.12
N ILE A 224 9.49 -6.87 -9.39
CA ILE A 224 10.29 -6.36 -8.27
C ILE A 224 9.32 -6.08 -7.11
N PRO A 225 9.58 -6.55 -5.87
CA PRO A 225 8.71 -6.23 -4.73
C PRO A 225 8.75 -4.72 -4.50
N TYR A 226 7.59 -4.08 -4.67
CA TYR A 226 7.57 -2.63 -4.77
C TYR A 226 6.94 -1.96 -3.55
N THR A 227 5.75 -2.42 -3.11
CA THR A 227 5.12 -1.92 -1.90
C THR A 227 4.68 -3.08 -1.01
N ALA A 228 5.00 -2.97 0.26
CA ALA A 228 4.73 -3.99 1.27
C ALA A 228 4.36 -3.35 2.61
N TYR A 229 3.68 -4.10 3.46
CA TYR A 229 3.37 -3.71 4.83
C TYR A 229 4.47 -4.17 5.78
N PHE A 230 4.86 -3.28 6.66
CA PHE A 230 5.83 -3.56 7.70
C PHE A 230 5.44 -2.89 9.02
N ALA A 231 5.92 -3.46 10.10
CA ALA A 231 5.79 -2.90 11.44
C ALA A 231 7.08 -3.18 12.23
N LYS A 232 7.25 -2.53 13.38
CA LYS A 232 8.36 -2.87 14.27
C LYS A 232 8.26 -4.33 14.70
N LYS A 233 9.38 -5.01 14.80
CA LYS A 233 9.45 -6.40 15.26
C LYS A 233 8.73 -6.59 16.58
N SER A 234 8.97 -5.71 17.54
CA SER A 234 8.28 -5.74 18.84
C SER A 234 6.77 -5.58 18.74
N TYR A 235 6.27 -4.77 17.78
CA TYR A 235 4.83 -4.62 17.55
C TYR A 235 4.21 -5.92 17.01
N ILE A 236 4.86 -6.57 16.04
CA ILE A 236 4.42 -7.84 15.45
C ILE A 236 4.37 -8.94 16.52
N GLU A 237 5.43 -9.04 17.35
CA GLU A 237 5.53 -10.03 18.43
C GLU A 237 4.46 -9.85 19.52
N ASN A 238 4.12 -8.59 19.85
CA ASN A 238 3.13 -8.27 20.88
C ASN A 238 1.68 -8.27 20.38
N ASN A 239 1.45 -8.18 19.05
CA ASN A 239 0.13 -8.07 18.45
C ASN A 239 -0.09 -9.03 17.28
N PRO A 240 0.23 -10.34 17.41
CA PRO A 240 0.17 -11.29 16.30
C PRO A 240 -1.24 -11.45 15.72
N ASP A 241 -2.29 -11.33 16.55
CA ASP A 241 -3.67 -11.42 16.08
C ASP A 241 -4.08 -10.21 15.23
N ILE A 242 -3.59 -9.01 15.57
CA ILE A 242 -3.81 -7.80 14.78
C ILE A 242 -3.13 -7.94 13.41
N ILE A 243 -1.87 -8.35 13.38
CA ILE A 243 -1.11 -8.54 12.14
C ILE A 243 -1.75 -9.63 11.27
N GLN A 244 -2.26 -10.71 11.88
CA GLN A 244 -2.99 -11.74 11.14
C GLN A 244 -4.28 -11.21 10.55
N GLY A 245 -5.12 -10.55 11.35
CA GLY A 245 -6.38 -9.97 10.87
C GLY A 245 -6.14 -8.91 9.77
N PHE A 246 -5.13 -8.06 9.96
CA PHE A 246 -4.73 -7.10 8.94
C PHE A 246 -4.33 -7.79 7.63
N THR A 247 -3.48 -8.83 7.71
CA THR A 247 -3.03 -9.58 6.54
C THR A 247 -4.18 -10.32 5.85
N ASN A 248 -5.13 -10.86 6.63
CA ASN A 248 -6.34 -11.49 6.10
C ASN A 248 -7.17 -10.49 5.28
N ALA A 249 -7.39 -9.29 5.82
CA ALA A 249 -8.16 -8.25 5.14
C ALA A 249 -7.48 -7.80 3.83
N ILE A 250 -6.16 -7.62 3.84
CA ILE A 250 -5.39 -7.28 2.64
C ILE A 250 -5.51 -8.38 1.58
N TYR A 251 -5.34 -9.65 1.97
CA TYR A 251 -5.46 -10.75 1.03
C TYR A 251 -6.86 -10.86 0.41
N LYS A 252 -7.93 -10.63 1.19
CA LYS A 252 -9.29 -10.52 0.64
C LYS A 252 -9.40 -9.39 -0.38
N GLY A 253 -8.76 -8.25 -0.13
CA GLY A 253 -8.70 -7.12 -1.05
C GLY A 253 -7.95 -7.46 -2.35
N GLU A 254 -6.79 -8.12 -2.27
CA GLU A 254 -6.03 -8.59 -3.44
C GLU A 254 -6.86 -9.56 -4.29
N LYS A 255 -7.50 -10.55 -3.68
CA LYS A 255 -8.39 -11.49 -4.39
C LYS A 255 -9.54 -10.77 -5.09
N TRP A 256 -10.21 -9.86 -4.37
CA TRP A 256 -11.35 -9.13 -4.92
C TRP A 256 -10.96 -8.33 -6.15
N VAL A 257 -9.84 -7.61 -6.12
CA VAL A 257 -9.34 -6.83 -7.26
C VAL A 257 -9.01 -7.71 -8.46
N LYS A 258 -8.49 -8.93 -8.25
CA LYS A 258 -8.20 -9.89 -9.34
C LYS A 258 -9.47 -10.46 -10.01
N GLU A 259 -10.60 -10.44 -9.32
CA GLU A 259 -11.86 -11.03 -9.79
C GLU A 259 -12.82 -9.98 -10.40
N HIS A 260 -12.45 -8.68 -10.38
CA HIS A 260 -13.35 -7.59 -10.78
C HIS A 260 -12.73 -6.71 -11.88
N THR A 261 -13.60 -6.02 -12.63
CA THR A 261 -13.21 -5.10 -13.70
C THR A 261 -12.68 -3.77 -13.13
N ALA A 262 -12.00 -2.98 -13.99
CA ALA A 262 -11.53 -1.66 -13.61
C ALA A 262 -12.66 -0.74 -13.17
N GLU A 263 -13.85 -0.83 -13.80
CA GLU A 263 -15.04 -0.07 -13.45
C GLU A 263 -15.56 -0.44 -12.05
N GLU A 264 -15.68 -1.74 -11.75
CA GLU A 264 -16.14 -2.22 -10.44
C GLU A 264 -15.16 -1.82 -9.32
N ILE A 265 -13.85 -1.86 -9.59
CA ILE A 265 -12.83 -1.40 -8.66
C ILE A 265 -12.94 0.11 -8.46
N ALA A 266 -13.11 0.89 -9.54
CA ALA A 266 -13.27 2.35 -9.48
C ALA A 266 -14.48 2.75 -8.64
N GLU A 267 -15.65 2.16 -8.88
CA GLU A 267 -16.86 2.38 -8.09
C GLU A 267 -16.65 2.10 -6.59
N LYS A 268 -15.86 1.07 -6.28
CA LYS A 268 -15.60 0.66 -4.91
C LYS A 268 -14.70 1.64 -4.16
N ILE A 269 -13.71 2.23 -4.83
CA ILE A 269 -12.71 3.08 -4.20
C ILE A 269 -12.89 4.59 -4.47
N GLU A 270 -13.96 5.00 -5.19
CA GLU A 270 -14.25 6.40 -5.55
C GLU A 270 -14.11 7.37 -4.37
N SER A 271 -14.62 6.99 -3.20
CA SER A 271 -14.56 7.84 -2.00
C SER A 271 -13.16 8.24 -1.54
N PHE A 272 -12.13 7.48 -1.94
CA PHE A 272 -10.73 7.80 -1.66
C PHE A 272 -10.10 8.74 -2.68
N PHE A 273 -10.79 9.01 -3.80
CA PHE A 273 -10.31 9.78 -4.95
C PHE A 273 -11.34 10.81 -5.42
N ALA A 274 -11.93 11.55 -4.47
CA ALA A 274 -13.01 12.50 -4.72
C ALA A 274 -12.69 13.60 -5.77
N ASP A 275 -11.41 13.90 -6.00
CA ASP A 275 -10.95 14.88 -6.97
C ASP A 275 -10.69 14.28 -8.38
N THR A 276 -10.95 12.98 -8.56
CA THR A 276 -10.74 12.26 -9.83
C THR A 276 -12.08 11.80 -10.35
N ASP A 277 -12.44 12.14 -11.59
CA ASP A 277 -13.68 11.65 -12.20
C ASP A 277 -13.60 10.12 -12.46
N MET A 278 -14.76 9.50 -12.60
CA MET A 278 -14.88 8.04 -12.71
C MET A 278 -14.19 7.48 -13.97
N GLU A 279 -14.25 8.18 -15.09
CA GLU A 279 -13.58 7.76 -16.33
C GLU A 279 -12.07 7.73 -16.16
N MET A 280 -11.51 8.78 -15.57
CA MET A 280 -10.08 8.87 -15.25
C MET A 280 -9.66 7.81 -14.24
N LEU A 281 -10.46 7.60 -13.18
CA LEU A 281 -10.19 6.61 -12.16
C LEU A 281 -10.18 5.19 -12.74
N THR A 282 -11.15 4.86 -13.57
CA THR A 282 -11.24 3.59 -14.29
C THR A 282 -10.02 3.37 -15.21
N LYS A 283 -9.66 4.39 -16.00
CA LYS A 283 -8.47 4.34 -16.87
C LYS A 283 -7.19 4.07 -16.05
N ALA A 284 -7.03 4.76 -14.95
CA ALA A 284 -5.86 4.62 -14.06
C ALA A 284 -5.76 3.21 -13.45
N ILE A 285 -6.90 2.62 -13.04
CA ILE A 285 -6.96 1.25 -12.54
C ILE A 285 -6.64 0.26 -13.65
N GLN A 286 -7.21 0.45 -14.86
CA GLN A 286 -6.94 -0.40 -16.00
C GLN A 286 -5.45 -0.46 -16.33
N SER A 287 -4.73 0.68 -16.24
CA SER A 287 -3.28 0.71 -16.44
C SER A 287 -2.52 -0.23 -15.49
N TYR A 288 -2.98 -0.39 -14.24
CA TYR A 288 -2.37 -1.31 -13.28
C TYR A 288 -2.79 -2.77 -13.47
N ILE A 289 -4.01 -3.02 -13.95
CA ILE A 289 -4.45 -4.36 -14.38
C ILE A 289 -3.59 -4.82 -15.55
N ASP A 290 -3.41 -3.97 -16.56
CA ASP A 290 -2.69 -4.29 -17.80
C ASP A 290 -1.23 -4.70 -17.55
N ILE A 291 -0.57 -4.04 -16.58
CA ILE A 291 0.80 -4.39 -16.20
C ILE A 291 0.88 -5.49 -15.15
N ASP A 292 -0.24 -6.06 -14.67
CA ASP A 292 -0.27 -7.03 -13.56
C ASP A 292 0.49 -6.52 -12.32
N ALA A 293 0.09 -5.34 -11.84
CA ALA A 293 0.81 -4.62 -10.79
C ALA A 293 0.66 -5.25 -9.40
N TRP A 294 -0.47 -5.93 -9.14
CA TRP A 294 -0.85 -6.43 -7.81
C TRP A 294 -0.51 -7.91 -7.64
N LYS A 295 -0.18 -8.27 -6.42
CA LYS A 295 0.10 -9.65 -6.04
C LYS A 295 -1.16 -10.52 -6.09
N ASP A 296 -0.98 -11.82 -6.38
CA ASP A 296 -2.01 -12.84 -6.19
C ASP A 296 -2.13 -13.29 -4.73
N THR A 297 -1.07 -13.12 -3.96
CA THR A 297 -0.98 -13.46 -2.53
C THR A 297 -0.04 -12.51 -1.82
N PRO A 298 -0.26 -12.20 -0.53
CA PRO A 298 0.58 -11.26 0.21
C PRO A 298 1.98 -11.80 0.58
N VAL A 299 2.37 -12.96 0.06
CA VAL A 299 3.67 -13.58 0.33
C VAL A 299 4.78 -12.86 -0.44
N LEU A 300 5.79 -12.37 0.28
CA LEU A 300 7.02 -11.83 -0.31
C LEU A 300 8.03 -12.96 -0.48
N LYS A 301 8.31 -13.36 -1.72
CA LYS A 301 9.23 -14.45 -2.03
C LYS A 301 10.69 -14.04 -1.83
N GLU A 302 11.52 -14.98 -1.39
CA GLU A 302 12.96 -14.75 -1.19
C GLU A 302 13.68 -14.33 -2.47
N GLU A 303 13.34 -14.94 -3.60
CA GLU A 303 13.93 -14.58 -4.90
C GLU A 303 13.65 -13.12 -5.29
N SER A 304 12.41 -12.64 -5.06
CA SER A 304 12.04 -11.26 -5.33
C SER A 304 12.73 -10.28 -4.36
N PHE A 305 12.84 -10.65 -3.08
CA PHE A 305 13.59 -9.87 -2.09
C PHE A 305 15.07 -9.76 -2.47
N ASN A 306 15.70 -10.84 -2.92
CA ASN A 306 17.08 -10.83 -3.36
C ASN A 306 17.30 -10.02 -4.64
N LEU A 307 16.32 -10.02 -5.56
CA LEU A 307 16.34 -9.16 -6.73
C LEU A 307 16.29 -7.67 -6.32
N LEU A 308 15.42 -7.30 -5.37
CA LEU A 308 15.39 -5.94 -4.84
C LEU A 308 16.76 -5.53 -4.28
N GLN A 309 17.40 -6.39 -3.50
CA GLN A 309 18.74 -6.11 -2.96
C GLN A 309 19.80 -5.96 -4.07
N THR A 310 19.67 -6.73 -5.15
CA THR A 310 20.51 -6.58 -6.34
C THR A 310 20.33 -5.20 -6.97
N VAL A 311 19.08 -4.76 -7.16
CA VAL A 311 18.75 -3.43 -7.69
C VAL A 311 19.32 -2.32 -6.79
N MET A 312 19.17 -2.46 -5.46
CA MET A 312 19.73 -1.51 -4.49
C MET A 312 21.27 -1.44 -4.56
N LYS A 313 21.95 -2.58 -4.74
CA LYS A 313 23.42 -2.64 -4.91
C LYS A 313 23.86 -1.98 -6.21
N GLU A 314 23.20 -2.27 -7.30
CA GLU A 314 23.49 -1.66 -8.61
C GLU A 314 23.27 -0.15 -8.64
N ALA A 315 22.35 0.35 -7.82
CA ALA A 315 22.15 1.78 -7.58
C ALA A 315 23.24 2.38 -6.66
N GLY A 316 24.04 1.54 -5.98
CA GLY A 316 25.05 1.99 -5.01
C GLY A 316 24.47 2.38 -3.65
N GLU A 317 23.24 1.96 -3.36
CA GLU A 317 22.49 2.30 -2.14
C GLU A 317 22.54 1.18 -1.09
N LEU A 318 23.11 0.01 -1.40
CA LEU A 318 23.23 -1.12 -0.49
C LEU A 318 24.65 -1.68 -0.48
N GLU A 319 25.36 -1.53 0.66
CA GLU A 319 26.70 -2.11 0.84
C GLU A 319 26.63 -3.58 1.28
N LYS A 320 25.69 -3.91 2.16
CA LYS A 320 25.53 -5.24 2.76
C LYS A 320 24.09 -5.73 2.60
N GLU A 321 23.93 -6.95 2.12
CA GLU A 321 22.63 -7.61 2.05
C GLU A 321 22.07 -7.89 3.43
N ALA A 322 20.77 -7.69 3.57
CA ALA A 322 20.00 -8.09 4.73
C ALA A 322 19.58 -9.56 4.63
N ASP A 323 19.51 -10.24 5.76
CA ASP A 323 19.00 -11.61 5.84
C ASP A 323 17.49 -11.62 5.63
N TYR A 324 17.04 -12.30 4.58
CA TYR A 324 15.63 -12.47 4.27
C TYR A 324 14.81 -12.95 5.47
N ASN A 325 15.26 -13.99 6.17
CA ASN A 325 14.57 -14.59 7.31
C ASN A 325 14.52 -13.68 8.56
N LYS A 326 15.21 -12.53 8.52
CA LYS A 326 15.14 -11.51 9.57
C LYS A 326 14.25 -10.35 9.20
N VAL A 327 14.24 -9.97 7.92
CA VAL A 327 13.50 -8.80 7.45
C VAL A 327 12.10 -9.16 6.99
N VAL A 328 11.86 -10.42 6.59
CA VAL A 328 10.56 -10.88 6.07
C VAL A 328 9.96 -11.94 7.00
N ASN A 329 8.72 -11.70 7.42
CA ASN A 329 7.93 -12.61 8.25
C ASN A 329 6.65 -13.03 7.50
N ASN A 330 6.76 -14.00 6.63
CA ASN A 330 5.63 -14.51 5.82
C ASN A 330 4.62 -15.37 6.59
N SER A 331 4.83 -15.65 7.87
CA SER A 331 3.97 -16.58 8.62
C SER A 331 2.48 -16.18 8.58
N PHE A 332 2.20 -14.88 8.62
CA PHE A 332 0.85 -14.32 8.54
C PHE A 332 0.26 -14.42 7.13
N ALA A 333 1.05 -14.08 6.12
CA ALA A 333 0.66 -14.17 4.71
C ALA A 333 0.37 -15.61 4.30
N GLU A 334 1.25 -16.55 4.66
CA GLU A 334 1.05 -17.98 4.38
C GLU A 334 -0.17 -18.56 5.10
N LYS A 335 -0.45 -18.10 6.33
CA LYS A 335 -1.65 -18.50 7.07
C LYS A 335 -2.91 -17.94 6.40
N ALA A 336 -2.90 -16.66 5.98
CA ALA A 336 -4.02 -16.06 5.24
C ALA A 336 -4.33 -16.86 3.96
N VAL A 337 -3.31 -17.20 3.16
CA VAL A 337 -3.47 -18.00 1.93
C VAL A 337 -4.05 -19.39 2.20
N LYS A 338 -3.72 -20.03 3.33
CA LYS A 338 -4.23 -21.34 3.69
C LYS A 338 -5.69 -21.32 4.20
N THR A 339 -6.11 -20.22 4.82
CA THR A 339 -7.40 -20.14 5.54
C THR A 339 -8.49 -19.42 4.77
N ILE A 340 -8.14 -18.45 3.92
CA ILE A 340 -9.08 -17.67 3.10
C ILE A 340 -9.26 -18.37 1.75
N LYS A 341 -10.51 -18.76 1.48
CA LYS A 341 -10.90 -19.49 0.26
C LYS A 341 -11.31 -18.54 -0.85
#